data_5c69cba3eac95158200098761472596b
#
_entry.id   5c69cba3eac95158200098761472596b
#
_cell.length_a   1.000
_cell.length_b   1.000
_cell.length_c   1.000
_cell.angle_alpha   90.00
_cell.angle_beta   90.00
_cell.angle_gamma   90.00
#
_symmetry.space_group_name_H-M   'P 1'
#
loop_
_entity.id
_entity.type
_entity.pdbx_description
1 polymer ?
#
loop_
_entity_poly.entity_id
_entity_poly.type
_entity_poly.pdbx_seq_one_letter_code
_entity_poly.pdbx_strand_id
1 'polypeptide(L)'
;GHAGVPVTGDRVRRYVLRAEMEGIVCSGADKNGKPSYALLDEQVAPASSLPREEALARLAVNYFRSHSPATLKDLDRWSGLTVTEAQQAIGSIKELLVEEHFEGQAFWVFAACRKTENRDLIQLLPPFDEYLVSYKDRTPVIPEKHHSKAFNRWGTFYPVILYGGQIIGNWSKVKKKEGLTVT
;
A
#
# COMPACT_ATOMS: atom_id res chain seq x y z
N GLY A 1 -34.48 0.78 5.01
CA GLY A 1 -34.33 -0.63 4.68
C GLY A 1 -35.26 -1.56 5.44
N HIS A 2 -35.51 -2.74 4.93
CA HIS A 2 -36.45 -3.71 5.53
C HIS A 2 -36.10 -4.14 6.98
N ALA A 3 -34.86 -3.95 7.42
CA ALA A 3 -34.41 -4.29 8.77
C ALA A 3 -34.55 -3.14 9.79
N GLY A 4 -35.28 -2.06 9.47
CA GLY A 4 -35.45 -0.90 10.38
C GLY A 4 -34.16 -0.10 10.66
N VAL A 5 -33.07 -0.38 9.95
CA VAL A 5 -31.79 0.32 10.13
C VAL A 5 -31.84 1.64 9.36
N PRO A 6 -31.55 2.78 10.01
CA PRO A 6 -31.50 4.07 9.32
C PRO A 6 -30.45 4.09 8.21
N VAL A 7 -30.89 4.33 6.97
CA VAL A 7 -30.02 4.38 5.78
C VAL A 7 -29.70 5.85 5.49
N THR A 8 -28.95 6.51 6.36
CA THR A 8 -28.61 7.92 6.21
C THR A 8 -27.10 8.16 6.28
N GLY A 9 -26.59 8.91 5.30
CA GLY A 9 -25.24 9.49 5.31
C GLY A 9 -24.10 8.54 5.69
N ASP A 10 -23.28 8.95 6.64
CA ASP A 10 -22.09 8.22 7.08
C ASP A 10 -22.33 6.81 7.63
N ARG A 11 -23.55 6.50 8.11
CA ARG A 11 -23.84 5.15 8.63
C ARG A 11 -23.80 4.09 7.56
N VAL A 12 -24.39 4.37 6.39
CA VAL A 12 -24.34 3.43 5.25
C VAL A 12 -22.90 3.12 4.87
N ARG A 13 -22.08 4.16 4.75
CA ARG A 13 -20.67 4.01 4.44
C ARG A 13 -19.93 3.12 5.45
N ARG A 14 -20.20 3.29 6.74
CA ARG A 14 -19.60 2.48 7.81
C ARG A 14 -20.04 1.01 7.76
N TYR A 15 -21.32 0.76 7.47
CA TYR A 15 -21.82 -0.61 7.32
C TYR A 15 -21.22 -1.30 6.11
N VAL A 16 -21.13 -0.59 4.99
CA VAL A 16 -20.51 -1.14 3.77
C VAL A 16 -19.02 -1.41 4.01
N LEU A 17 -18.29 -0.46 4.58
CA LEU A 17 -16.88 -0.66 4.93
C LEU A 17 -16.68 -1.86 5.86
N ARG A 18 -17.55 -2.04 6.84
CA ARG A 18 -17.51 -3.21 7.73
C ARG A 18 -17.76 -4.50 6.97
N ALA A 19 -18.74 -4.51 6.07
CA ALA A 19 -19.04 -5.67 5.25
C ALA A 19 -17.90 -6.01 4.26
N GLU A 20 -17.21 -4.99 3.73
CA GLU A 20 -15.98 -5.20 2.91
C GLU A 20 -14.85 -5.82 3.74
N MET A 21 -14.62 -5.31 4.96
CA MET A 21 -13.60 -5.85 5.86
C MET A 21 -13.89 -7.30 6.30
N GLU A 22 -15.17 -7.68 6.38
CA GLU A 22 -15.61 -9.04 6.67
C GLU A 22 -15.68 -9.95 5.44
N GLY A 23 -15.35 -9.43 4.25
CA GLY A 23 -15.39 -10.21 3.02
C GLY A 23 -16.82 -10.58 2.57
N ILE A 24 -17.84 -9.82 2.98
CA ILE A 24 -19.24 -10.06 2.58
C ILE A 24 -19.54 -9.40 1.25
N VAL A 25 -19.02 -8.18 1.05
CA VAL A 25 -19.18 -7.41 -0.18
C VAL A 25 -17.84 -6.94 -0.72
N CYS A 26 -17.80 -6.65 -2.00
CA CYS A 26 -16.69 -5.99 -2.68
C CYS A 26 -17.20 -4.89 -3.61
N SER A 27 -16.30 -4.12 -4.19
CA SER A 27 -16.64 -3.15 -5.24
C SER A 27 -17.26 -3.89 -6.43
N GLY A 28 -18.42 -3.43 -6.87
CA GLY A 28 -19.13 -3.92 -8.05
C GLY A 28 -18.90 -3.02 -9.27
N ALA A 29 -19.49 -3.39 -10.39
CA ALA A 29 -19.47 -2.56 -11.60
C ALA A 29 -20.19 -1.23 -11.36
N ASP A 30 -19.64 -0.14 -11.89
CA ASP A 30 -20.28 1.17 -11.79
C ASP A 30 -21.68 1.16 -12.39
N LYS A 31 -22.65 1.71 -11.67
CA LYS A 31 -24.03 1.88 -12.13
C LYS A 31 -24.30 3.36 -12.39
N ASN A 32 -24.52 3.72 -13.65
CA ASN A 32 -24.77 5.12 -14.06
C ASN A 32 -23.65 6.09 -13.59
N GLY A 33 -22.39 5.66 -13.69
CA GLY A 33 -21.24 6.44 -13.28
C GLY A 33 -21.07 6.59 -11.76
N LYS A 34 -21.77 5.78 -10.96
CA LYS A 34 -21.66 5.73 -9.51
C LYS A 34 -21.08 4.40 -9.06
N PRO A 35 -20.14 4.39 -8.09
CA PRO A 35 -19.65 3.17 -7.47
C PRO A 35 -20.80 2.31 -6.94
N SER A 36 -20.73 1.01 -7.13
CA SER A 36 -21.67 0.06 -6.56
C SER A 36 -20.94 -1.04 -5.78
N TYR A 37 -21.71 -1.85 -5.05
CA TYR A 37 -21.21 -3.00 -4.31
C TYR A 37 -21.93 -4.25 -4.76
N ALA A 38 -21.23 -5.38 -4.69
CA ALA A 38 -21.74 -6.70 -5.00
C ALA A 38 -21.40 -7.67 -3.86
N LEU A 39 -22.09 -8.78 -3.76
CA LEU A 39 -21.69 -9.85 -2.84
C LEU A 39 -20.37 -10.46 -3.33
N LEU A 40 -19.44 -10.67 -2.41
CA LEU A 40 -18.12 -11.21 -2.75
C LEU A 40 -18.24 -12.59 -3.39
N ASP A 41 -19.09 -13.46 -2.85
CA ASP A 41 -19.31 -14.83 -3.34
C ASP A 41 -19.90 -14.89 -4.75
N GLU A 42 -20.55 -13.80 -5.21
CA GLU A 42 -21.06 -13.68 -6.58
C GLU A 42 -20.00 -13.20 -7.58
N GLN A 43 -18.95 -12.54 -7.08
CA GLN A 43 -17.91 -11.93 -7.93
C GLN A 43 -16.62 -12.75 -7.97
N VAL A 44 -16.33 -13.48 -6.91
CA VAL A 44 -15.09 -14.24 -6.75
C VAL A 44 -15.42 -15.70 -6.50
N ALA A 45 -14.83 -16.58 -7.29
CA ALA A 45 -14.95 -18.01 -7.05
C ALA A 45 -14.44 -18.38 -5.64
N PRO A 46 -15.08 -19.32 -4.96
CA PRO A 46 -14.64 -19.79 -3.64
C PRO A 46 -13.18 -20.21 -3.71
N ALA A 47 -12.34 -19.58 -2.90
CA ALA A 47 -10.95 -19.96 -2.74
C ALA A 47 -10.81 -20.94 -1.56
N SER A 48 -9.89 -21.90 -1.68
CA SER A 48 -9.55 -22.76 -0.55
C SER A 48 -8.93 -21.91 0.56
N SER A 49 -9.38 -22.11 1.79
CA SER A 49 -8.77 -21.49 2.96
C SER A 49 -7.33 -21.97 3.11
N LEU A 50 -6.40 -21.04 3.24
CA LEU A 50 -5.00 -21.35 3.53
C LEU A 50 -4.79 -21.49 5.04
N PRO A 51 -3.94 -22.43 5.49
CA PRO A 51 -3.42 -22.40 6.85
C PRO A 51 -2.79 -21.04 7.14
N ARG A 52 -2.96 -20.54 8.39
CA ARG A 52 -2.46 -19.20 8.74
C ARG A 52 -0.97 -19.02 8.49
N GLU A 53 -0.18 -20.03 8.81
CA GLU A 53 1.28 -19.99 8.57
C GLU A 53 1.61 -19.83 7.09
N GLU A 54 0.93 -20.57 6.21
CA GLU A 54 1.10 -20.44 4.78
C GLU A 54 0.65 -19.08 4.27
N ALA A 55 -0.44 -18.53 4.78
CA ALA A 55 -0.93 -17.21 4.45
C ALA A 55 0.08 -16.12 4.85
N LEU A 56 0.67 -16.23 6.05
CA LEU A 56 1.71 -15.30 6.53
C LEU A 56 2.97 -15.39 5.66
N ALA A 57 3.42 -16.60 5.31
CA ALA A 57 4.57 -16.80 4.43
C ALA A 57 4.33 -16.19 3.04
N ARG A 58 3.17 -16.45 2.42
CA ARG A 58 2.81 -15.87 1.11
C ARG A 58 2.72 -14.35 1.15
N LEU A 59 2.15 -13.80 2.22
CA LEU A 59 2.07 -12.35 2.41
C LEU A 59 3.47 -11.74 2.46
N ALA A 60 4.37 -12.31 3.26
CA ALA A 60 5.75 -11.85 3.39
C ALA A 60 6.52 -11.97 2.07
N VAL A 61 6.39 -13.09 1.33
CA VAL A 61 7.01 -13.24 0.00
C VAL A 61 6.54 -12.13 -0.93
N ASN A 62 5.23 -11.88 -1.01
CA ASN A 62 4.69 -10.87 -1.90
C ASN A 62 5.16 -9.47 -1.51
N TYR A 63 5.20 -9.17 -0.20
CA TYR A 63 5.68 -7.90 0.31
C TYR A 63 7.15 -7.68 -0.05
N PHE A 64 8.05 -8.58 0.35
CA PHE A 64 9.48 -8.37 0.11
C PHE A 64 9.88 -8.44 -1.36
N ARG A 65 9.14 -9.16 -2.21
CA ARG A 65 9.36 -9.11 -3.67
C ARG A 65 9.14 -7.75 -4.29
N SER A 66 8.24 -6.95 -3.72
CA SER A 66 7.84 -5.65 -4.26
C SER A 66 8.37 -4.45 -3.45
N HIS A 67 8.74 -4.65 -2.19
CA HIS A 67 9.08 -3.58 -1.25
C HIS A 67 10.50 -3.71 -0.65
N SER A 68 11.35 -4.58 -1.18
CA SER A 68 12.75 -4.64 -0.74
C SER A 68 13.56 -3.42 -1.20
N PRO A 69 14.47 -2.91 -0.36
CA PRO A 69 14.73 -3.31 1.02
C PRO A 69 13.67 -2.78 1.99
N ALA A 70 13.28 -3.58 2.99
CA ALA A 70 12.29 -3.17 3.97
C ALA A 70 12.61 -3.73 5.37
N THR A 71 12.09 -3.08 6.40
CA THR A 71 12.28 -3.49 7.80
C THR A 71 11.09 -4.29 8.31
N LEU A 72 11.26 -4.94 9.47
CA LEU A 72 10.15 -5.55 10.20
C LEU A 72 9.02 -4.53 10.48
N LYS A 73 9.41 -3.29 10.83
CA LYS A 73 8.43 -2.21 11.13
C LYS A 73 7.67 -1.72 9.91
N ASP A 74 8.24 -1.87 8.73
CA ASP A 74 7.54 -1.56 7.48
C ASP A 74 6.50 -2.64 7.19
N LEU A 75 6.86 -3.91 7.34
CA LEU A 75 5.93 -5.03 7.15
C LEU A 75 4.76 -4.98 8.14
N ASP A 76 5.02 -4.79 9.44
CA ASP A 76 3.95 -4.74 10.45
C ASP A 76 2.96 -3.60 10.18
N ARG A 77 3.49 -2.41 9.85
CA ARG A 77 2.68 -1.25 9.53
C ARG A 77 1.85 -1.43 8.27
N TRP A 78 2.47 -1.95 7.21
CA TRP A 78 1.81 -2.13 5.92
C TRP A 78 0.73 -3.20 5.97
N SER A 79 1.02 -4.32 6.61
CA SER A 79 0.12 -5.48 6.66
C SER A 79 -0.95 -5.40 7.75
N GLY A 80 -0.73 -4.57 8.79
CA GLY A 80 -1.56 -4.56 9.99
C GLY A 80 -1.37 -5.80 10.89
N LEU A 81 -0.35 -6.61 10.62
CA LEU A 81 0.03 -7.74 11.49
C LEU A 81 0.56 -7.24 12.83
N THR A 82 0.46 -8.06 13.85
CA THR A 82 1.22 -7.83 15.08
C THR A 82 2.72 -8.01 14.82
N VAL A 83 3.56 -7.40 15.65
CA VAL A 83 5.02 -7.57 15.55
C VAL A 83 5.42 -9.04 15.60
N THR A 84 4.77 -9.83 16.45
CA THR A 84 5.02 -11.29 16.57
C THR A 84 4.69 -12.02 15.25
N GLU A 85 3.54 -11.73 14.65
CA GLU A 85 3.13 -12.33 13.37
C GLU A 85 4.05 -11.90 12.23
N ALA A 86 4.47 -10.63 12.19
CA ALA A 86 5.44 -10.14 11.20
C ALA A 86 6.81 -10.83 11.36
N GLN A 87 7.27 -11.07 12.61
CA GLN A 87 8.47 -11.86 12.87
C GLN A 87 8.33 -13.31 12.40
N GLN A 88 7.19 -13.95 12.68
CA GLN A 88 6.89 -15.31 12.20
C GLN A 88 6.88 -15.37 10.67
N ALA A 89 6.24 -14.38 10.01
CA ALA A 89 6.17 -14.28 8.58
C ALA A 89 7.57 -14.15 7.94
N ILE A 90 8.44 -13.28 8.48
CA ILE A 90 9.84 -13.15 8.03
C ILE A 90 10.61 -14.45 8.28
N GLY A 91 10.46 -15.03 9.48
CA GLY A 91 11.13 -16.28 9.85
C GLY A 91 10.78 -17.44 8.92
N SER A 92 9.53 -17.55 8.46
CA SER A 92 9.07 -18.61 7.56
C SER A 92 9.62 -18.52 6.14
N ILE A 93 10.15 -17.35 5.74
CA ILE A 93 10.73 -17.12 4.39
C ILE A 93 12.20 -16.70 4.46
N LYS A 94 12.86 -16.91 5.60
CA LYS A 94 14.22 -16.42 5.85
C LYS A 94 15.22 -16.85 4.77
N GLU A 95 15.07 -18.04 4.22
CA GLU A 95 15.92 -18.56 3.14
C GLU A 95 15.80 -17.79 1.82
N LEU A 96 14.70 -17.05 1.64
CA LEU A 96 14.44 -16.20 0.47
C LEU A 96 14.90 -14.76 0.67
N LEU A 97 15.38 -14.42 1.86
CA LEU A 97 15.77 -13.07 2.25
C LEU A 97 17.26 -12.97 2.55
N VAL A 98 17.83 -11.83 2.21
CA VAL A 98 19.17 -11.43 2.64
C VAL A 98 19.00 -10.30 3.66
N GLU A 99 19.63 -10.43 4.82
CA GLU A 99 19.67 -9.37 5.82
C GLU A 99 20.85 -8.45 5.53
N GLU A 100 20.55 -7.17 5.32
CA GLU A 100 21.55 -6.13 5.15
C GLU A 100 21.41 -5.10 6.28
N HIS A 101 22.55 -4.54 6.74
CA HIS A 101 22.58 -3.53 7.79
C HIS A 101 22.99 -2.19 7.22
N PHE A 102 22.17 -1.17 7.48
CA PHE A 102 22.46 0.21 7.11
C PHE A 102 22.20 1.11 8.31
N GLU A 103 23.19 1.92 8.71
CA GLU A 103 23.13 2.82 9.87
C GLU A 103 22.63 2.15 11.17
N GLY A 104 23.03 0.88 11.39
CA GLY A 104 22.66 0.11 12.58
C GLY A 104 21.23 -0.48 12.54
N GLN A 105 20.52 -0.31 11.44
CA GLN A 105 19.20 -0.89 11.21
C GLN A 105 19.27 -2.08 10.27
N ALA A 106 18.56 -3.18 10.61
CA ALA A 106 18.44 -4.35 9.76
C ALA A 106 17.34 -4.15 8.71
N PHE A 107 17.69 -4.44 7.46
CA PHE A 107 16.79 -4.47 6.31
C PHE A 107 16.77 -5.86 5.71
N TRP A 108 15.61 -6.28 5.28
CA TRP A 108 15.41 -7.52 4.55
C TRP A 108 15.27 -7.23 3.06
N VAL A 109 16.09 -7.92 2.27
CA VAL A 109 16.09 -7.84 0.80
C VAL A 109 15.70 -9.20 0.23
N PHE A 110 14.73 -9.23 -0.66
CA PHE A 110 14.38 -10.47 -1.34
C PHE A 110 15.53 -10.91 -2.23
N ALA A 111 16.06 -12.12 -2.04
CA ALA A 111 17.32 -12.58 -2.66
C ALA A 111 17.30 -12.56 -4.20
N ALA A 112 16.13 -12.74 -4.80
CA ALA A 112 15.94 -12.64 -6.25
C ALA A 112 15.67 -11.21 -6.74
N CYS A 113 15.71 -10.20 -5.87
CA CYS A 113 15.55 -8.81 -6.27
C CYS A 113 16.72 -8.36 -7.14
N ARG A 114 16.43 -7.89 -8.34
CA ARG A 114 17.47 -7.39 -9.23
C ARG A 114 17.90 -6.01 -8.77
N LYS A 115 19.20 -5.81 -8.57
CA LYS A 115 19.77 -4.46 -8.44
C LYS A 115 19.50 -3.71 -9.74
N THR A 116 18.72 -2.65 -9.68
CA THR A 116 18.56 -1.74 -10.81
C THR A 116 19.64 -0.67 -10.69
N GLU A 117 20.35 -0.44 -11.79
CA GLU A 117 21.22 0.73 -11.86
C GLU A 117 20.40 2.01 -11.72
N ASN A 118 20.98 2.99 -11.04
CA ASN A 118 20.36 4.31 -10.91
C ASN A 118 20.11 4.88 -12.32
N ARG A 119 18.85 5.06 -12.67
CA ARG A 119 18.47 5.62 -13.97
C ARG A 119 18.05 7.05 -13.75
N ASP A 120 18.54 7.94 -14.61
CA ASP A 120 18.11 9.34 -14.70
C ASP A 120 16.68 9.43 -15.23
N LEU A 121 15.76 8.76 -14.55
CA LEU A 121 14.35 8.67 -14.89
C LEU A 121 13.53 9.51 -13.92
N ILE A 122 12.82 10.48 -14.46
CA ILE A 122 11.81 11.22 -13.71
C ILE A 122 10.50 10.43 -13.71
N GLN A 123 9.96 10.16 -12.52
CA GLN A 123 8.67 9.49 -12.35
C GLN A 123 7.69 10.39 -11.60
N LEU A 124 6.48 10.49 -12.12
CA LEU A 124 5.39 11.24 -11.49
C LEU A 124 4.55 10.26 -10.68
N LEU A 125 4.79 10.21 -9.37
CA LEU A 125 4.07 9.31 -8.47
C LEU A 125 2.71 9.92 -8.09
N PRO A 126 1.62 9.14 -8.17
CA PRO A 126 0.28 9.61 -7.81
C PRO A 126 0.14 9.86 -6.30
N PRO A 127 -0.96 10.48 -5.85
CA PRO A 127 -1.27 10.51 -4.42
C PRO A 127 -1.43 9.08 -3.89
N PHE A 128 -0.99 8.84 -2.66
CA PHE A 128 -1.01 7.52 -2.00
C PHE A 128 -0.20 6.44 -2.72
N ASP A 129 0.87 6.82 -3.43
CA ASP A 129 1.76 5.86 -4.04
C ASP A 129 2.49 5.00 -2.99
N GLU A 130 2.61 3.70 -3.25
CA GLU A 130 3.24 2.72 -2.37
C GLU A 130 4.70 3.06 -2.04
N TYR A 131 5.40 3.78 -2.91
CA TYR A 131 6.77 4.24 -2.65
C TYR A 131 6.90 5.09 -1.38
N LEU A 132 5.82 5.79 -0.98
CA LEU A 132 5.76 6.55 0.27
C LEU A 132 4.90 5.90 1.34
N VAL A 133 3.78 5.26 0.96
CA VAL A 133 2.80 4.72 1.93
C VAL A 133 3.35 3.51 2.66
N SER A 134 4.09 2.64 1.96
CA SER A 134 4.49 1.32 2.46
C SER A 134 5.60 1.36 3.50
N TYR A 135 6.30 2.47 3.65
CA TYR A 135 7.44 2.57 4.56
C TYR A 135 7.12 3.44 5.77
N LYS A 136 7.60 3.02 6.93
CA LYS A 136 7.45 3.77 8.18
C LYS A 136 8.40 4.97 8.22
N ASP A 137 9.68 4.73 7.93
CA ASP A 137 10.68 5.77 7.77
C ASP A 137 10.81 6.16 6.30
N ARG A 138 10.68 7.43 6.02
CA ARG A 138 10.75 8.02 4.68
C ARG A 138 11.95 8.95 4.51
N THR A 139 12.73 9.12 5.58
CA THR A 139 13.91 9.99 5.59
C THR A 139 14.92 9.63 4.49
N PRO A 140 15.13 8.34 4.15
CA PRO A 140 16.02 7.95 3.06
C PRO A 140 15.64 8.49 1.68
N VAL A 141 14.35 8.78 1.45
CA VAL A 141 13.85 9.23 0.13
C VAL A 141 13.37 10.68 0.12
N ILE A 142 13.14 11.28 1.29
CA ILE A 142 12.78 12.69 1.45
C ILE A 142 13.25 13.22 2.80
N PRO A 143 14.08 14.28 2.85
CA PRO A 143 14.51 14.87 4.11
C PRO A 143 13.33 15.31 4.98
N GLU A 144 13.43 15.12 6.30
CA GLU A 144 12.37 15.39 7.28
C GLU A 144 11.75 16.79 7.14
N LYS A 145 12.59 17.81 6.92
CA LYS A 145 12.17 19.21 6.70
C LYS A 145 11.20 19.39 5.52
N HIS A 146 11.10 18.39 4.62
CA HIS A 146 10.22 18.41 3.45
C HIS A 146 9.03 17.43 3.56
N HIS A 147 8.90 16.65 4.63
CA HIS A 147 7.82 15.70 4.82
C HIS A 147 6.44 16.32 4.64
N SER A 148 6.22 17.53 5.16
CA SER A 148 4.92 18.23 5.03
C SER A 148 4.51 18.55 3.59
N LYS A 149 5.44 18.49 2.64
CA LYS A 149 5.16 18.67 1.20
C LYS A 149 4.74 17.37 0.54
N ALA A 150 5.15 16.22 1.07
CA ALA A 150 4.81 14.91 0.51
C ALA A 150 3.61 14.25 1.21
N PHE A 151 3.42 14.51 2.49
CA PHE A 151 2.29 13.98 3.26
C PHE A 151 1.98 14.86 4.49
N ASN A 152 0.78 14.70 5.04
CA ASN A 152 0.37 15.44 6.24
C ASN A 152 0.14 14.50 7.44
N ARG A 153 -0.05 15.09 8.62
CA ARG A 153 -0.31 14.36 9.86
C ARG A 153 -1.60 13.53 9.88
N TRP A 154 -2.50 13.76 8.93
CA TRP A 154 -3.77 13.05 8.79
C TRP A 154 -3.67 11.84 7.88
N GLY A 155 -2.47 11.53 7.37
CA GLY A 155 -2.24 10.39 6.49
C GLY A 155 -2.60 10.66 5.02
N THR A 156 -2.72 11.92 4.60
CA THR A 156 -2.88 12.26 3.19
C THR A 156 -1.52 12.32 2.53
N PHE A 157 -1.32 11.57 1.46
CA PHE A 157 -0.13 11.60 0.63
C PHE A 157 -0.39 12.37 -0.65
N TYR A 158 0.51 13.27 -1.00
CA TYR A 158 0.40 14.14 -2.17
C TYR A 158 1.12 13.55 -3.38
N PRO A 159 0.74 13.98 -4.62
CA PRO A 159 1.51 13.64 -5.81
C PRO A 159 2.93 14.18 -5.73
N VAL A 160 3.93 13.34 -5.98
CA VAL A 160 5.35 13.72 -5.86
C VAL A 160 6.13 13.34 -7.10
N ILE A 161 7.26 14.02 -7.30
CA ILE A 161 8.22 13.76 -8.38
C ILE A 161 9.38 12.96 -7.79
N LEU A 162 9.61 11.76 -8.32
CA LEU A 162 10.74 10.91 -7.98
C LEU A 162 11.82 11.03 -9.05
N TYR A 163 13.07 11.27 -8.64
CA TYR A 163 14.25 11.29 -9.48
C TYR A 163 15.45 10.69 -8.73
N GLY A 164 16.14 9.74 -9.34
CA GLY A 164 17.31 9.12 -8.72
C GLY A 164 17.05 8.50 -7.34
N GLY A 165 15.82 7.99 -7.08
CA GLY A 165 15.42 7.44 -5.78
C GLY A 165 15.04 8.49 -4.73
N GLN A 166 15.05 9.78 -5.08
CA GLN A 166 14.73 10.88 -4.17
C GLN A 166 13.46 11.62 -4.60
N ILE A 167 12.68 12.04 -3.63
CA ILE A 167 11.54 12.94 -3.86
C ILE A 167 12.07 14.37 -4.00
N ILE A 168 11.93 14.93 -5.19
CA ILE A 168 12.49 16.25 -5.53
C ILE A 168 11.44 17.36 -5.62
N GLY A 169 10.16 17.03 -5.64
CA GLY A 169 9.09 18.01 -5.77
C GLY A 169 7.70 17.40 -5.77
N ASN A 170 6.73 18.26 -6.02
CA ASN A 170 5.33 17.90 -6.22
C ASN A 170 4.92 18.16 -7.66
N TRP A 171 3.88 17.47 -8.11
CA TRP A 171 3.26 17.76 -9.39
C TRP A 171 1.75 17.90 -9.26
N SER A 172 1.15 18.59 -10.21
CA SER A 172 -0.30 18.71 -10.30
C SER A 172 -0.76 18.56 -11.74
N LYS A 173 -2.05 18.26 -11.91
CA LYS A 173 -2.66 18.17 -13.25
C LYS A 173 -3.89 19.05 -13.32
N VAL A 174 -4.00 19.78 -14.42
CA VAL A 174 -5.18 20.59 -14.74
C VAL A 174 -5.74 20.11 -16.07
N LYS A 175 -7.01 19.68 -16.07
CA LYS A 175 -7.72 19.33 -17.29
C LYS A 175 -8.24 20.60 -17.94
N LYS A 176 -7.82 20.86 -19.18
CA LYS A 176 -8.31 21.96 -20.03
C LYS A 176 -9.17 21.39 -21.16
N LYS A 177 -9.93 22.25 -21.85
CA LYS A 177 -10.76 21.82 -23.00
C LYS A 177 -9.93 21.12 -24.09
N GLU A 178 -8.68 21.53 -24.28
CA GLU A 178 -7.78 21.09 -25.34
C GLU A 178 -6.74 20.05 -24.87
N GLY A 179 -6.83 19.55 -23.63
CA GLY A 179 -5.88 18.56 -23.13
C GLY A 179 -5.63 18.59 -21.63
N LEU A 180 -4.54 17.91 -21.22
CA LEU A 180 -4.08 17.82 -19.85
C LEU A 180 -2.76 18.60 -19.71
N THR A 181 -2.71 19.53 -18.78
CA THR A 181 -1.46 20.21 -18.39
C THR A 181 -0.95 19.61 -17.10
N VAL A 182 0.33 19.21 -17.06
CA VAL A 182 1.06 18.77 -15.87
C VAL A 182 2.03 19.88 -15.48
N THR A 183 2.03 20.27 -14.23
CA THR A 183 2.90 21.31 -13.68
C THR A 183 3.53 20.83 -12.38
#